data_65aaffbd1f8679c4a3ff9ce6bbae2036
#
_entry.id   65aaffbd1f8679c4a3ff9ce6bbae2036
#
_cell.length_a   1.000
_cell.length_b   1.000
_cell.length_c   1.000
_cell.angle_alpha   90.00
_cell.angle_beta   90.00
_cell.angle_gamma   90.00
#
_symmetry.space_group_name_H-M   'P 1'
#
loop_
_entity.id
_entity.type
_entity.pdbx_description
1 polymer ?
#
loop_
_entity_poly.entity_id
_entity_poly.type
_entity_poly.pdbx_seq_one_letter_code
_entity_poly.pdbx_strand_id
1 'polypeptide(L)'
;MNNNTYWYEFRQNNSGGSFVVDDKVCHRIYIEAEDFREAVIIAERLGCYWNGVKKGIDCPCCGDRWSKWDKDPIDLEKYNTEGMNAEVYDGVYPDTKAEWNKKYGHYEIIERPKFVNDYGRAYKGRIKIKNIEEYAQFMADSYGWTVPDARIYYKDGTVKEVFSKRSD
;
A
#
# COMPACT_ATOMS: atom_id res chain seq x y z
N MET A 1 6.78 2.72 -30.11
CA MET A 1 6.59 1.52 -29.26
C MET A 1 5.95 1.92 -27.95
N ASN A 2 4.76 1.43 -27.72
CA ASN A 2 4.08 1.66 -26.43
C ASN A 2 4.68 0.72 -25.39
N ASN A 3 5.63 1.23 -24.62
CA ASN A 3 6.11 0.55 -23.42
C ASN A 3 5.14 0.86 -22.28
N ASN A 4 3.86 0.48 -22.45
CA ASN A 4 2.90 0.67 -21.40
C ASN A 4 3.19 -0.35 -20.30
N THR A 5 3.59 0.14 -19.16
CA THR A 5 3.72 -0.65 -17.97
C THR A 5 2.64 -0.24 -16.96
N TYR A 6 2.36 -1.16 -16.06
CA TYR A 6 1.35 -1.00 -15.03
C TYR A 6 1.96 -1.38 -13.69
N TRP A 7 1.34 -0.90 -12.63
CA TRP A 7 1.77 -1.21 -11.26
C TRP A 7 0.89 -2.27 -10.64
N TYR A 8 1.52 -3.30 -10.09
CA TYR A 8 0.86 -4.41 -9.41
C TYR A 8 1.30 -4.48 -7.96
N GLU A 9 0.35 -4.60 -7.04
CA GLU A 9 0.63 -4.72 -5.61
C GLU A 9 0.57 -6.19 -5.19
N PHE A 10 1.58 -6.62 -4.45
CA PHE A 10 1.56 -7.88 -3.73
C PHE A 10 1.70 -7.58 -2.24
N ARG A 11 0.68 -7.94 -1.49
CA ARG A 11 0.63 -7.66 -0.05
C ARG A 11 0.77 -8.94 0.73
N GLN A 12 1.61 -8.89 1.76
CA GLN A 12 1.86 -10.02 2.65
C GLN A 12 0.80 -10.07 3.75
N ASN A 13 0.27 -11.26 3.99
CA ASN A 13 -0.51 -11.58 5.17
C ASN A 13 0.46 -12.05 6.28
N ASN A 14 0.12 -11.76 7.54
CA ASN A 14 0.94 -12.12 8.70
C ASN A 14 0.81 -13.59 9.09
N SER A 15 0.97 -14.51 8.17
CA SER A 15 0.89 -15.95 8.43
C SER A 15 1.84 -16.37 9.54
N GLY A 16 1.33 -17.10 10.52
CA GLY A 16 2.09 -17.44 11.72
C GLY A 16 2.28 -16.30 12.73
N GLY A 17 1.55 -15.18 12.55
CA GLY A 17 1.60 -14.04 13.44
C GLY A 17 2.75 -13.07 13.17
N SER A 18 3.46 -13.21 12.05
CA SER A 18 4.59 -12.35 11.70
C SER A 18 4.68 -12.06 10.21
N PHE A 19 5.43 -11.02 9.88
CA PHE A 19 5.77 -10.67 8.49
C PHE A 19 7.22 -11.04 8.21
N VAL A 20 7.49 -11.49 6.99
CA VAL A 20 8.86 -11.70 6.51
C VAL A 20 9.38 -10.37 5.96
N VAL A 21 10.48 -9.90 6.52
CA VAL A 21 11.18 -8.70 6.04
C VAL A 21 12.63 -9.08 5.79
N ASP A 22 13.05 -8.98 4.54
CA ASP A 22 14.44 -9.23 4.13
C ASP A 22 14.90 -8.14 3.16
N ASP A 23 15.95 -8.39 2.40
CA ASP A 23 16.47 -7.41 1.43
C ASP A 23 15.60 -7.25 0.17
N LYS A 24 14.56 -8.07 0.01
CA LYS A 24 13.71 -8.09 -1.19
C LYS A 24 12.25 -7.85 -0.88
N VAL A 25 11.71 -8.48 0.14
CA VAL A 25 10.29 -8.42 0.50
C VAL A 25 10.07 -7.78 1.87
N CYS A 26 8.88 -7.20 2.01
CA CYS A 26 8.37 -6.64 3.25
C CYS A 26 6.84 -6.72 3.18
N HIS A 27 6.11 -5.94 3.97
CA HIS A 27 4.65 -6.02 4.00
C HIS A 27 4.03 -5.91 2.60
N ARG A 28 4.50 -4.93 1.78
CA ARG A 28 4.02 -4.73 0.41
C ARG A 28 5.17 -4.61 -0.57
N ILE A 29 4.96 -5.13 -1.76
CA ILE A 29 5.82 -4.84 -2.90
C ILE A 29 4.97 -4.34 -4.06
N TYR A 30 5.49 -3.34 -4.76
CA TYR A 30 4.87 -2.76 -5.95
C TYR A 30 5.79 -3.02 -7.12
N ILE A 31 5.27 -3.66 -8.16
CA ILE A 31 6.06 -4.11 -9.31
C ILE A 31 5.53 -3.45 -10.58
N GLU A 32 6.41 -2.77 -11.29
CA GLU A 32 6.12 -2.23 -12.62
C GLU A 32 6.35 -3.32 -13.66
N ALA A 33 5.30 -3.67 -14.41
CA ALA A 33 5.33 -4.75 -15.39
C ALA A 33 4.36 -4.48 -16.54
N GLU A 34 4.57 -5.15 -17.65
CA GLU A 34 3.71 -5.02 -18.83
C GLU A 34 2.33 -5.65 -18.62
N ASP A 35 2.28 -6.74 -17.84
CA ASP A 35 1.05 -7.43 -17.49
C ASP A 35 1.18 -8.14 -16.15
N PHE A 36 0.07 -8.72 -15.69
CA PHE A 36 0.04 -9.44 -14.41
C PHE A 36 0.97 -10.67 -14.42
N ARG A 37 1.07 -11.37 -15.54
CA ARG A 37 1.93 -12.55 -15.67
C ARG A 37 3.39 -12.20 -15.44
N GLU A 38 3.87 -11.11 -16.05
CA GLU A 38 5.23 -10.62 -15.82
C GLU A 38 5.43 -10.21 -14.36
N ALA A 39 4.45 -9.52 -13.77
CA ALA A 39 4.50 -9.12 -12.37
C ALA A 39 4.63 -10.31 -11.43
N VAL A 40 3.88 -11.39 -11.68
CA VAL A 40 3.97 -12.64 -10.90
C VAL A 40 5.36 -13.26 -11.01
N ILE A 41 5.93 -13.32 -12.20
CA ILE A 41 7.29 -13.87 -12.41
C ILE A 41 8.31 -13.07 -11.60
N ILE A 42 8.22 -11.75 -11.63
CA ILE A 42 9.11 -10.88 -10.86
C ILE A 42 8.89 -11.09 -9.36
N ALA A 43 7.64 -11.16 -8.90
CA ALA A 43 7.32 -11.40 -7.50
C ALA A 43 7.91 -12.73 -7.00
N GLU A 44 7.84 -13.78 -7.80
CA GLU A 44 8.43 -15.09 -7.47
C GLU A 44 9.95 -15.01 -7.34
N ARG A 45 10.60 -14.24 -8.21
CA ARG A 45 12.06 -14.01 -8.12
C ARG A 45 12.44 -13.26 -6.85
N LEU A 46 11.55 -12.41 -6.34
CA LEU A 46 11.76 -11.67 -5.11
C LEU A 46 11.50 -12.49 -3.85
N GLY A 47 10.91 -13.68 -3.99
CA GLY A 47 10.63 -14.58 -2.88
C GLY A 47 9.16 -14.79 -2.55
N CYS A 48 8.25 -14.21 -3.33
CA CYS A 48 6.83 -14.50 -3.19
C CYS A 48 6.54 -15.92 -3.65
N TYR A 49 5.58 -16.55 -3.00
CA TYR A 49 5.11 -17.91 -3.34
C TYR A 49 3.60 -17.98 -3.13
N TRP A 50 2.99 -18.97 -3.74
CA TRP A 50 1.54 -19.12 -3.76
C TRP A 50 1.13 -20.44 -3.11
N ASN A 51 -0.08 -20.45 -2.54
CA ASN A 51 -0.63 -21.64 -1.89
C ASN A 51 0.26 -22.17 -0.75
N GLY A 52 0.79 -21.26 0.07
CA GLY A 52 1.71 -21.61 1.14
C GLY A 52 1.12 -22.53 2.20
N VAL A 53 -0.18 -22.39 2.51
CA VAL A 53 -0.87 -23.31 3.44
C VAL A 53 -0.92 -24.72 2.86
N LYS A 54 -1.32 -24.87 1.61
CA LYS A 54 -1.40 -26.15 0.92
C LYS A 54 -0.03 -26.84 0.80
N LYS A 55 1.03 -26.04 0.63
CA LYS A 55 2.41 -26.51 0.54
C LYS A 55 3.04 -26.82 1.90
N GLY A 56 2.34 -26.55 3.00
CA GLY A 56 2.86 -26.75 4.34
C GLY A 56 3.85 -25.69 4.81
N ILE A 57 3.93 -24.55 4.14
CA ILE A 57 4.83 -23.44 4.47
C ILE A 57 4.16 -22.47 5.43
N ASP A 58 2.88 -22.16 5.20
CA ASP A 58 2.15 -21.15 5.95
C ASP A 58 1.18 -21.77 6.95
N CYS A 59 0.84 -20.97 7.97
CA CYS A 59 -0.07 -21.36 9.04
C CYS A 59 -1.50 -21.54 8.49
N PRO A 60 -2.13 -22.73 8.67
CA PRO A 60 -3.49 -22.96 8.16
C PRO A 60 -4.56 -22.02 8.75
N CYS A 61 -4.40 -21.61 10.01
CA CYS A 61 -5.39 -20.73 10.65
C CYS A 61 -5.26 -19.28 10.22
N CYS A 62 -4.07 -18.86 9.72
CA CYS A 62 -3.82 -17.48 9.29
C CYS A 62 -4.01 -17.29 7.79
N GLY A 63 -3.92 -18.39 7.00
CA GLY A 63 -4.01 -18.35 5.55
C GLY A 63 -2.67 -18.18 4.84
N ASP A 64 -2.73 -18.12 3.54
CA ASP A 64 -1.53 -17.94 2.70
C ASP A 64 -0.87 -16.59 2.96
N ARG A 65 0.45 -16.58 3.06
CA ARG A 65 1.22 -15.34 3.23
C ARG A 65 1.12 -14.45 2.00
N TRP A 66 1.31 -15.01 0.83
CA TRP A 66 1.21 -14.32 -0.45
C TRP A 66 0.07 -14.88 -1.27
N SER A 67 -0.60 -14.02 -2.04
CA SER A 67 -1.70 -14.44 -2.91
C SER A 67 -1.68 -13.70 -4.23
N LYS A 68 -2.28 -14.31 -5.25
CA LYS A 68 -2.44 -13.75 -6.60
C LYS A 68 -3.90 -13.32 -6.83
N TRP A 69 -4.54 -12.77 -5.81
CA TRP A 69 -5.95 -12.41 -5.90
C TRP A 69 -6.21 -11.22 -6.79
N ASP A 70 -5.36 -10.22 -6.66
CA ASP A 70 -5.53 -8.94 -7.32
C ASP A 70 -4.77 -8.94 -8.64
N LYS A 71 -5.47 -9.36 -9.69
CA LYS A 71 -4.93 -9.46 -11.04
C LYS A 71 -4.94 -8.13 -11.80
N ASP A 72 -5.66 -7.14 -11.28
CA ASP A 72 -5.79 -5.84 -11.91
C ASP A 72 -4.67 -4.91 -11.43
N PRO A 73 -4.14 -4.07 -12.33
CA PRO A 73 -3.17 -3.07 -11.93
C PRO A 73 -3.81 -1.99 -11.07
N ILE A 74 -2.99 -1.29 -10.31
CA ILE A 74 -3.41 -0.12 -9.54
C ILE A 74 -3.85 0.95 -10.51
N ASP A 75 -5.07 1.47 -10.36
CA ASP A 75 -5.64 2.50 -11.22
C ASP A 75 -5.19 3.90 -10.76
N LEU A 76 -3.94 4.23 -11.06
CA LEU A 76 -3.36 5.52 -10.68
C LEU A 76 -4.05 6.70 -11.35
N GLU A 77 -4.56 6.52 -12.56
CA GLU A 77 -5.30 7.58 -13.26
C GLU A 77 -6.56 7.95 -12.49
N LYS A 78 -7.32 6.96 -12.05
CA LYS A 78 -8.50 7.17 -11.23
C LYS A 78 -8.17 7.90 -9.92
N TYR A 79 -7.12 7.47 -9.23
CA TYR A 79 -6.72 8.07 -7.97
C TYR A 79 -6.16 9.50 -8.15
N ASN A 80 -5.61 9.81 -9.32
CA ASN A 80 -5.18 11.17 -9.64
C ASN A 80 -6.36 12.10 -9.98
N THR A 81 -7.38 11.58 -10.64
CA THR A 81 -8.57 12.37 -11.04
C THR A 81 -9.62 12.44 -9.95
N GLU A 82 -10.02 11.31 -9.40
CA GLU A 82 -11.08 11.21 -8.40
C GLU A 82 -10.56 11.25 -6.97
N GLY A 83 -9.31 10.84 -6.76
CA GLY A 83 -8.70 10.75 -5.45
C GLY A 83 -9.03 9.45 -4.72
N MET A 84 -8.37 9.25 -3.60
CA MET A 84 -8.60 8.15 -2.66
C MET A 84 -9.34 8.65 -1.44
N ASN A 85 -10.27 7.87 -0.94
CA ASN A 85 -10.97 8.17 0.29
C ASN A 85 -10.02 8.04 1.48
N ALA A 86 -10.08 9.00 2.39
CA ALA A 86 -9.26 9.03 3.58
C ALA A 86 -10.05 9.54 4.77
N GLU A 87 -9.76 9.02 5.96
CA GLU A 87 -10.29 9.54 7.20
C GLU A 87 -9.19 10.28 7.93
N VAL A 88 -9.50 11.48 8.38
CA VAL A 88 -8.59 12.31 9.15
C VAL A 88 -9.25 12.66 10.47
N TYR A 89 -8.57 12.40 11.57
CA TYR A 89 -9.04 12.69 12.92
C TYR A 89 -8.51 14.06 13.37
N ASP A 90 -9.43 14.87 13.85
CA ASP A 90 -9.14 16.19 14.37
C ASP A 90 -9.47 16.20 15.88
N GLY A 91 -8.71 16.95 16.66
CA GLY A 91 -8.88 17.02 18.11
C GLY A 91 -7.78 16.28 18.86
N VAL A 92 -7.84 14.97 18.97
CA VAL A 92 -6.78 14.17 19.61
C VAL A 92 -5.50 14.18 18.77
N TYR A 93 -5.64 14.23 17.46
CA TYR A 93 -4.54 14.34 16.52
C TYR A 93 -4.70 15.63 15.68
N PRO A 94 -4.48 16.80 16.27
CA PRO A 94 -4.82 18.05 15.61
C PRO A 94 -4.03 18.32 14.33
N ASP A 95 -2.83 17.78 14.24
CA ASP A 95 -1.92 18.03 13.12
C ASP A 95 -2.12 17.07 11.93
N THR A 96 -2.91 16.02 12.11
CA THR A 96 -3.07 14.97 11.09
C THR A 96 -3.53 15.54 9.74
N LYS A 97 -4.54 16.40 9.75
CA LYS A 97 -5.07 17.02 8.53
C LYS A 97 -4.03 17.92 7.86
N ALA A 98 -3.33 18.72 8.64
CA ALA A 98 -2.29 19.61 8.13
C ALA A 98 -1.13 18.80 7.53
N GLU A 99 -0.71 17.75 8.20
CA GLU A 99 0.33 16.83 7.71
C GLU A 99 -0.06 16.17 6.40
N TRP A 100 -1.30 15.69 6.31
CA TRP A 100 -1.80 15.06 5.09
C TRP A 100 -1.85 16.06 3.93
N ASN A 101 -2.32 17.27 4.18
CA ASN A 101 -2.33 18.33 3.18
C ASN A 101 -0.93 18.72 2.71
N LYS A 102 0.01 18.81 3.64
CA LYS A 102 1.40 19.13 3.34
C LYS A 102 2.03 18.06 2.46
N LYS A 103 1.73 16.79 2.76
CA LYS A 103 2.32 15.65 2.08
C LYS A 103 1.73 15.39 0.70
N TYR A 104 0.41 15.40 0.59
CA TYR A 104 -0.30 15.07 -0.64
C TYR A 104 -0.80 16.29 -1.39
N GLY A 105 -0.58 17.48 -0.84
CA GLY A 105 -0.89 18.74 -1.47
C GLY A 105 -2.38 19.09 -1.53
N HIS A 106 -3.26 18.13 -1.34
CA HIS A 106 -4.69 18.35 -1.49
C HIS A 106 -5.51 17.33 -0.71
N TYR A 107 -6.31 17.83 0.24
CA TYR A 107 -7.27 17.03 0.99
C TYR A 107 -8.61 17.74 0.98
N GLU A 108 -9.60 17.15 0.33
CA GLU A 108 -10.94 17.68 0.26
C GLU A 108 -11.83 16.99 1.30
N ILE A 109 -12.52 17.78 2.13
CA ILE A 109 -13.49 17.22 3.08
C ILE A 109 -14.79 16.96 2.32
N ILE A 110 -15.19 15.69 2.24
CA ILE A 110 -16.44 15.27 1.58
C ILE A 110 -17.55 15.00 2.58
N GLU A 111 -17.23 14.74 3.83
CA GLU A 111 -18.22 14.52 4.87
C GLU A 111 -17.71 15.03 6.20
N ARG A 112 -18.52 15.85 6.88
CA ARG A 112 -18.22 16.32 8.23
C ARG A 112 -18.72 15.32 9.26
N PRO A 113 -18.01 15.14 10.38
CA PRO A 113 -18.42 14.20 11.40
C PRO A 113 -19.69 14.65 12.10
N LYS A 114 -20.56 13.70 12.38
CA LYS A 114 -21.79 13.95 13.15
C LYS A 114 -21.58 13.87 14.67
N PHE A 115 -20.49 13.24 15.09
CA PHE A 115 -20.16 13.06 16.50
C PHE A 115 -18.66 13.05 16.70
N VAL A 116 -18.25 13.22 17.94
CA VAL A 116 -16.85 13.15 18.40
C VAL A 116 -16.69 11.86 19.19
N ASN A 117 -15.68 11.08 18.88
CA ASN A 117 -15.30 9.88 19.65
C ASN A 117 -14.04 10.17 20.49
N ASP A 118 -13.50 9.12 21.14
CA ASP A 118 -12.30 9.24 21.97
C ASP A 118 -11.05 9.67 21.17
N TYR A 119 -11.07 9.52 19.85
CA TYR A 119 -10.00 9.91 18.94
C TYR A 119 -10.21 11.32 18.34
N GLY A 120 -11.29 12.00 18.72
CA GLY A 120 -11.65 13.31 18.17
C GLY A 120 -12.67 13.22 17.05
N ARG A 121 -12.68 14.25 16.20
CA ARG A 121 -13.61 14.32 15.06
C ARG A 121 -13.00 13.65 13.85
N ALA A 122 -13.72 12.69 13.26
CA ALA A 122 -13.32 12.06 12.03
C ALA A 122 -13.95 12.78 10.83
N TYR A 123 -13.11 13.25 9.94
CA TYR A 123 -13.54 13.85 8.68
C TYR A 123 -13.27 12.85 7.55
N LYS A 124 -14.27 12.60 6.74
CA LYS A 124 -14.06 11.85 5.50
C LYS A 124 -13.63 12.84 4.43
N GLY A 125 -12.56 12.53 3.78
CA GLY A 125 -12.00 13.37 2.75
C GLY A 125 -11.49 12.57 1.57
N ARG A 126 -10.91 13.29 0.63
CA ARG A 126 -10.37 12.73 -0.60
C ARG A 126 -9.00 13.32 -0.86
N ILE A 127 -8.05 12.46 -1.18
CA ILE A 127 -6.67 12.83 -1.48
C ILE A 127 -6.34 12.37 -2.89
N LYS A 128 -5.84 13.28 -3.73
CA LYS A 128 -5.39 12.93 -5.07
C LYS A 128 -3.98 12.34 -5.00
N ILE A 129 -3.80 11.20 -5.66
CA ILE A 129 -2.55 10.46 -5.72
C ILE A 129 -2.03 10.54 -7.16
N LYS A 130 -0.84 11.08 -7.34
CA LYS A 130 -0.30 11.37 -8.67
C LYS A 130 0.51 10.23 -9.26
N ASN A 131 1.18 9.45 -8.42
CA ASN A 131 2.11 8.42 -8.89
C ASN A 131 2.21 7.28 -7.87
N ILE A 132 2.96 6.25 -8.24
CA ILE A 132 3.12 5.07 -7.38
C ILE A 132 3.78 5.38 -6.04
N GLU A 133 4.71 6.30 -6.00
CA GLU A 133 5.42 6.67 -4.78
C GLU A 133 4.47 7.29 -3.76
N GLU A 134 3.60 8.19 -4.21
CA GLU A 134 2.55 8.76 -3.37
C GLU A 134 1.56 7.70 -2.91
N TYR A 135 1.17 6.78 -3.81
CA TYR A 135 0.28 5.67 -3.48
C TYR A 135 0.88 4.78 -2.39
N ALA A 136 2.11 4.34 -2.59
CA ALA A 136 2.82 3.49 -1.65
C ALA A 136 2.97 4.16 -0.28
N GLN A 137 3.29 5.45 -0.27
CA GLN A 137 3.43 6.21 0.95
C GLN A 137 2.09 6.40 1.67
N PHE A 138 1.02 6.67 0.93
CA PHE A 138 -0.33 6.73 1.48
C PHE A 138 -0.72 5.41 2.17
N MET A 139 -0.48 4.29 1.50
CA MET A 139 -0.78 2.98 2.04
C MET A 139 0.08 2.66 3.27
N ALA A 140 1.37 2.99 3.23
CA ALA A 140 2.28 2.79 4.35
C ALA A 140 1.86 3.61 5.59
N ASP A 141 1.47 4.86 5.39
CA ASP A 141 1.04 5.74 6.48
C ASP A 141 -0.31 5.33 7.06
N SER A 142 -1.18 4.73 6.23
CA SER A 142 -2.51 4.28 6.66
C SER A 142 -2.49 2.88 7.29
N TYR A 143 -1.69 1.97 6.72
CA TYR A 143 -1.71 0.55 7.06
C TYR A 143 -0.31 -0.06 7.19
N GLY A 144 0.68 0.72 7.59
CA GLY A 144 2.06 0.24 7.71
C GLY A 144 2.26 -0.73 8.85
N TRP A 145 2.85 -1.89 8.57
CA TRP A 145 3.07 -2.97 9.54
C TRP A 145 4.54 -3.39 9.67
N THR A 146 5.37 -3.05 8.69
CA THR A 146 6.80 -3.41 8.68
C THR A 146 7.69 -2.19 8.42
N VAL A 147 9.01 -2.36 8.61
CA VAL A 147 10.02 -1.32 8.38
C VAL A 147 11.15 -1.92 7.52
N PRO A 148 11.26 -1.56 6.24
CA PRO A 148 10.36 -0.70 5.48
C PRO A 148 8.98 -1.33 5.33
N ASP A 149 7.95 -0.52 5.08
CA ASP A 149 6.60 -1.06 4.85
C ASP A 149 6.42 -1.55 3.41
N ALA A 150 7.03 -0.86 2.47
CA ALA A 150 6.92 -1.22 1.06
C ALA A 150 8.25 -1.08 0.33
N ARG A 151 8.37 -1.80 -0.78
CA ARG A 151 9.42 -1.63 -1.78
C ARG A 151 8.79 -1.49 -3.15
N ILE A 152 9.29 -0.55 -3.92
CA ILE A 152 8.83 -0.24 -5.27
C ILE A 152 9.89 -0.70 -6.25
N TYR A 153 9.52 -1.63 -7.12
CA TYR A 153 10.40 -2.22 -8.13
C TYR A 153 10.05 -1.66 -9.50
N TYR A 154 10.89 -0.79 -10.00
CA TYR A 154 10.71 -0.15 -11.31
C TYR A 154 11.20 -1.06 -12.43
N LYS A 155 10.62 -0.88 -13.60
CA LYS A 155 10.97 -1.66 -14.80
C LYS A 155 12.46 -1.50 -15.18
N ASP A 156 13.05 -0.34 -14.91
CA ASP A 156 14.45 -0.05 -15.18
C ASP A 156 15.43 -0.67 -14.18
N GLY A 157 14.94 -1.39 -13.19
CA GLY A 157 15.75 -2.01 -12.13
C GLY A 157 15.93 -1.16 -10.88
N THR A 158 15.46 0.08 -10.88
CA THR A 158 15.48 0.92 -9.69
C THR A 158 14.56 0.34 -8.61
N VAL A 159 15.02 0.40 -7.35
CA VAL A 159 14.24 -0.03 -6.18
C VAL A 159 14.19 1.11 -5.18
N LYS A 160 12.99 1.43 -4.69
CA LYS A 160 12.81 2.43 -3.64
C LYS A 160 12.11 1.81 -2.44
N GLU A 161 12.58 2.15 -1.25
CA GLU A 161 11.96 1.71 0.00
C GLU A 161 11.03 2.80 0.52
N VAL A 162 9.91 2.38 1.11
CA VAL A 162 8.89 3.27 1.66
C VAL A 162 8.70 2.96 3.14
N PHE A 163 8.85 3.97 3.96
CA PHE A 163 8.73 3.87 5.41
C PHE A 163 7.46 4.58 5.86
N SER A 164 6.68 3.92 6.72
CA SER A 164 5.50 4.54 7.31
C SER A 164 5.93 5.63 8.29
N LYS A 165 5.25 6.77 8.24
CA LYS A 165 5.45 7.84 9.22
C LYS A 165 4.81 7.55 10.57
N ARG A 166 3.97 6.50 10.63
CA ARG A 166 3.32 6.08 11.87
C ARG A 166 4.22 5.30 12.81
N SER A 167 5.36 4.82 12.30
CA SER A 167 6.30 3.99 13.07
C SER A 167 7.30 4.77 13.90
N ASP A 168 7.17 6.08 13.94
CA ASP A 168 7.99 6.95 14.79
C ASP A 168 7.50 6.99 16.23
#